data_e9ff7b061ae83035ff57e62e01aada9c
#
_entry.id   e9ff7b061ae83035ff57e62e01aada9c
#
_cell.length_a   1.000
_cell.length_b   1.000
_cell.length_c   1.000
_cell.angle_alpha   90.00
_cell.angle_beta   90.00
_cell.angle_gamma   90.00
#
_symmetry.space_group_name_H-M   'P 1'
#
loop_
_entity.id
_entity.type
_entity.pdbx_description
1 polymer ?
#
loop_
_entity_poly.entity_id
_entity_poly.type
_entity_poly.pdbx_seq_one_letter_code
_entity_poly.pdbx_strand_id
1 'polypeptide(L)'
;NGDVLIVNGDYPLITGKTLKSFIKKHQRDGADVSILTAFVGDPYGYGRIARNGRGNVDRIVEEKVAPADEKKINEINSWTYCVKSDFLW
;
A
#
# COMPACT_ATOMS: atom_id res chain seq x y z
N ASN A 1 -9.54 -6.34 -19.06
CA ASN A 1 -8.38 -7.23 -19.14
C ASN A 1 -7.03 -6.56 -18.91
N GLY A 2 -6.95 -5.51 -18.24
CA GLY A 2 -5.70 -4.90 -17.85
C GLY A 2 -5.68 -4.61 -16.39
N ASP A 3 -4.61 -4.01 -15.95
CA ASP A 3 -4.47 -3.55 -14.59
C ASP A 3 -4.57 -2.03 -14.57
N VAL A 4 -5.15 -1.50 -13.51
CA VAL A 4 -5.26 -0.06 -13.32
C VAL A 4 -4.28 0.35 -12.22
N LEU A 5 -3.40 1.28 -12.52
CA LEU A 5 -2.45 1.83 -11.57
C LEU A 5 -2.99 3.15 -11.03
N ILE A 6 -3.20 3.21 -9.73
CA ILE A 6 -3.65 4.42 -9.05
C ILE A 6 -2.48 4.97 -8.25
N VAL A 7 -2.03 6.18 -8.57
CA VAL A 7 -0.82 6.77 -7.97
C VAL A 7 -1.19 8.03 -7.21
N ASN A 8 -0.67 8.14 -6.00
CA ASN A 8 -0.78 9.36 -5.21
C ASN A 8 0.39 10.30 -5.56
N GLY A 9 0.10 11.40 -6.23
CA GLY A 9 1.10 12.38 -6.62
C GLY A 9 1.75 13.12 -5.46
N ASP A 10 1.18 13.01 -4.26
CA ASP A 10 1.71 13.68 -3.06
C ASP A 10 2.81 12.88 -2.37
N TYR A 11 3.16 11.70 -2.90
CA TYR A 11 4.22 10.88 -2.31
C TYR A 11 5.47 10.97 -3.20
N PRO A 12 6.40 11.89 -2.90
CA PRO A 12 7.50 12.20 -3.82
C PRO A 12 8.59 11.13 -3.88
N LEU A 13 8.59 10.16 -2.99
CA LEU A 13 9.64 9.13 -2.91
C LEU A 13 9.40 7.95 -3.84
N ILE A 14 8.25 7.90 -4.53
CA ILE A 14 7.97 6.81 -5.46
C ILE A 14 8.64 7.10 -6.80
N THR A 15 9.56 6.24 -7.19
CA THR A 15 10.27 6.36 -8.47
C THR A 15 9.62 5.50 -9.54
N GLY A 16 9.93 5.80 -10.81
CA GLY A 16 9.47 4.96 -11.91
C GLY A 16 9.95 3.51 -11.81
N LYS A 17 11.17 3.32 -11.30
CA LYS A 17 11.72 1.98 -11.07
C LYS A 17 10.89 1.22 -10.04
N THR A 18 10.51 1.86 -8.96
CA THR A 18 9.67 1.27 -7.92
C THR A 18 8.31 0.90 -8.48
N LEU A 19 7.70 1.77 -9.28
CA LEU A 19 6.40 1.51 -9.90
C LEU A 19 6.46 0.32 -10.84
N LYS A 20 7.52 0.21 -11.65
CA LYS A 20 7.68 -0.92 -12.57
C LYS A 20 7.79 -2.24 -11.81
N SER A 21 8.58 -2.27 -10.74
CA SER A 21 8.73 -3.47 -9.90
C SER A 21 7.41 -3.84 -9.24
N PHE A 22 6.66 -2.86 -8.78
CA PHE A 22 5.36 -3.05 -8.15
C PHE A 22 4.36 -3.67 -9.12
N ILE A 23 4.27 -3.15 -10.34
CA ILE A 23 3.37 -3.67 -11.37
C ILE A 23 3.74 -5.11 -11.74
N LYS A 24 5.03 -5.39 -11.91
CA LYS A 24 5.49 -6.74 -12.22
C LYS A 24 5.13 -7.74 -11.14
N LYS A 25 5.31 -7.36 -9.90
CA LYS A 25 4.96 -8.22 -8.76
C LYS A 25 3.46 -8.47 -8.70
N HIS A 26 2.66 -7.44 -8.92
CA HIS A 26 1.20 -7.56 -8.97
C HIS A 26 0.76 -8.57 -10.02
N GLN A 27 1.32 -8.47 -11.23
CA GLN A 27 0.99 -9.36 -12.32
C GLN A 27 1.44 -10.80 -12.04
N ARG A 28 2.65 -10.95 -11.49
CA ARG A 28 3.20 -12.27 -11.15
C ARG A 28 2.36 -12.97 -10.10
N ASP A 29 1.92 -12.24 -9.07
CA ASP A 29 1.19 -12.81 -7.95
C ASP A 29 -0.29 -13.04 -8.27
N GLY A 30 -0.80 -12.47 -9.35
CA GLY A 30 -2.19 -12.62 -9.74
C GLY A 30 -3.18 -12.01 -8.76
N ALA A 31 -2.76 -11.02 -7.99
CA ALA A 31 -3.61 -10.39 -6.98
C ALA A 31 -4.69 -9.51 -7.63
N ASP A 32 -5.85 -9.42 -7.01
CA ASP A 32 -6.90 -8.51 -7.47
C ASP A 32 -6.54 -7.05 -7.17
N VAL A 33 -5.98 -6.81 -5.99
CA VAL A 33 -5.53 -5.49 -5.55
C VAL A 33 -4.16 -5.64 -4.88
N SER A 34 -3.22 -4.81 -5.28
CA SER A 34 -1.92 -4.68 -4.59
C SER A 34 -1.75 -3.27 -4.07
N ILE A 35 -1.15 -3.15 -2.91
CA ILE A 35 -0.90 -1.87 -2.25
C ILE A 35 0.61 -1.69 -2.16
N LEU A 36 1.10 -0.54 -2.62
CA LEU A 36 2.49 -0.18 -2.41
C LEU A 36 2.63 0.43 -1.02
N THR A 37 3.43 -0.22 -0.17
CA THR A 37 3.69 0.27 1.18
C THR A 37 5.13 0.72 1.30
N ALA A 38 5.44 1.46 2.34
CA ALA A 38 6.79 1.89 2.64
C ALA A 38 7.03 1.85 4.14
N PHE A 39 8.29 1.63 4.52
CA PHE A 39 8.71 1.72 5.92
C PHE A 39 9.40 3.05 6.12
N VAL A 40 8.92 3.83 7.09
CA VAL A 40 9.45 5.17 7.38
C VAL A 40 9.83 5.28 8.84
N GLY A 41 10.76 6.19 9.16
CA GLY A 41 11.17 6.42 10.54
C GLY A 41 10.10 7.12 11.36
N ASP A 42 9.38 8.06 10.76
CA ASP A 42 8.29 8.78 11.41
C ASP A 42 7.00 8.62 10.59
N PRO A 43 6.12 7.72 11.01
CA PRO A 43 4.89 7.44 10.26
C PRO A 43 3.74 8.41 10.57
N TYR A 44 3.99 9.47 11.31
CA TYR A 44 2.94 10.42 11.72
C TYR A 44 2.16 10.96 10.50
N GLY A 45 0.86 10.92 10.59
CA GLY A 45 -0.03 11.42 9.56
C GLY A 45 -0.38 10.42 8.47
N TYR A 46 0.35 9.31 8.38
CA TYR A 46 0.08 8.29 7.36
C TYR A 46 -0.81 7.19 7.92
N GLY A 47 -1.60 6.57 7.01
CA GLY A 47 -2.29 5.33 7.35
C GLY A 47 -1.28 4.22 7.59
N ARG A 48 -1.50 3.43 8.63
CA ARG A 48 -0.63 2.30 8.98
C ARG A 48 -1.15 1.01 8.37
N ILE A 49 -0.21 0.14 7.99
CA ILE A 49 -0.56 -1.20 7.49
C ILE A 49 -0.53 -2.15 8.68
N ALA A 50 -1.70 -2.62 9.10
CA ALA A 50 -1.81 -3.60 10.16
C ALA A 50 -1.83 -5.00 9.54
N ARG A 51 -0.91 -5.87 9.96
CA ARG A 51 -0.80 -7.22 9.43
C ARG A 51 -1.27 -8.22 10.47
N ASN A 52 -1.82 -9.35 10.01
CA ASN A 52 -2.21 -10.43 10.89
C ASN A 52 -1.00 -11.31 11.22
N GLY A 53 -1.20 -12.35 12.04
CA GLY A 53 -0.12 -13.24 12.45
C GLY A 53 0.52 -14.04 11.32
N ARG A 54 -0.06 -14.06 10.14
CA ARG A 54 0.48 -14.71 8.93
C ARG A 54 1.24 -13.75 8.03
N GLY A 55 1.35 -12.48 8.42
CA GLY A 55 2.03 -11.47 7.62
C GLY A 55 1.19 -10.86 6.51
N ASN A 56 -0.08 -11.22 6.40
CA ASN A 56 -0.98 -10.63 5.41
C ASN A 56 -1.53 -9.30 5.92
N VAL A 57 -1.87 -8.40 4.98
CA VAL A 57 -2.49 -7.14 5.34
C VAL A 57 -3.89 -7.41 5.89
N ASP A 58 -4.10 -7.01 7.14
CA ASP A 58 -5.39 -7.17 7.81
C ASP A 58 -6.27 -5.94 7.58
N ARG A 59 -5.70 -4.75 7.78
CA ARG A 59 -6.41 -3.50 7.58
C ARG A 59 -5.45 -2.34 7.46
N ILE A 60 -5.97 -1.21 6.99
CA ILE A 60 -5.25 0.07 7.00
C ILE A 60 -5.88 0.92 8.10
N VAL A 61 -5.03 1.39 9.02
CA VAL A 61 -5.48 2.18 10.18
C VAL A 61 -5.05 3.62 10.00
N GLU A 62 -6.02 4.52 9.90
CA GLU A 62 -5.73 5.94 9.73
C GLU A 62 -5.18 6.55 11.02
N GLU A 63 -4.33 7.57 10.88
CA GLU A 63 -3.66 8.22 12.01
C GLU A 63 -4.65 8.67 13.10
N LYS A 64 -5.76 9.25 12.71
CA LYS A 64 -6.72 9.84 13.64
C LYS A 64 -7.37 8.81 14.57
N VAL A 65 -7.49 7.57 14.14
CA VAL A 65 -8.19 6.53 14.88
C VAL A 65 -7.27 5.44 15.39
N ALA A 66 -5.98 5.53 15.09
CA ALA A 66 -5.02 4.49 15.47
C ALA A 66 -4.79 4.50 16.99
N PRO A 67 -4.94 3.35 17.68
CA PRO A 67 -4.53 3.24 19.07
C PRO A 67 -3.02 3.37 19.21
N ALA A 68 -2.54 3.60 20.43
CA ALA A 68 -1.13 3.90 20.68
C ALA A 68 -0.18 2.82 20.17
N ASP A 69 -0.54 1.54 20.27
CA ASP A 69 0.27 0.45 19.78
C ASP A 69 0.32 0.40 18.25
N GLU A 70 -0.77 0.73 17.58
CA GLU A 70 -0.80 0.76 16.10
C GLU A 70 -0.12 1.99 15.54
N LYS A 71 -0.07 3.11 16.28
CA LYS A 71 0.69 4.29 15.86
C LYS A 71 2.19 4.02 15.75
N LYS A 72 2.69 2.98 16.40
CA LYS A 72 4.10 2.58 16.34
C LYS A 72 4.45 1.82 15.07
N ILE A 73 3.47 1.40 14.29
CA ILE A 73 3.71 0.69 13.03
C ILE A 73 4.39 1.65 12.06
N ASN A 74 5.51 1.22 11.50
CA ASN A 74 6.29 2.03 10.57
C ASN A 74 5.99 1.72 9.10
N GLU A 75 5.22 0.69 8.82
CA GLU A 75 4.78 0.40 7.45
C GLU A 75 3.55 1.22 7.16
N ILE A 76 3.65 2.08 6.15
CA ILE A 76 2.60 3.04 5.82
C ILE A 76 1.98 2.75 4.46
N ASN A 77 0.75 3.25 4.30
CA ASN A 77 0.05 3.24 3.02
C ASN A 77 0.52 4.43 2.19
N SER A 78 1.09 4.14 1.02
CA SER A 78 1.55 5.21 0.11
C SER A 78 0.43 5.75 -0.78
N TRP A 79 -0.79 5.19 -0.67
CA TRP A 79 -1.92 5.53 -1.53
C TRP A 79 -1.65 5.23 -3.01
N THR A 80 -0.83 4.22 -3.27
CA THR A 80 -0.56 3.74 -4.62
C THR A 80 -1.02 2.30 -4.71
N TYR A 81 -1.88 2.02 -5.66
CA TYR A 81 -2.52 0.72 -5.81
C TYR A 81 -2.42 0.22 -7.23
N CYS A 82 -2.36 -1.09 -7.39
CA CYS A 82 -2.53 -1.73 -8.69
C CYS A 82 -3.72 -2.68 -8.58
N VAL A 83 -4.71 -2.50 -9.44
CA VAL A 83 -6.00 -3.19 -9.33
C VAL A 83 -6.33 -3.82 -10.67
N LYS A 84 -6.76 -5.08 -10.65
CA LYS A 84 -7.28 -5.71 -11.87
C LYS A 84 -8.51 -4.94 -12.34
N SER A 85 -8.58 -4.65 -13.65
CA SER A 85 -9.70 -3.91 -14.20
C SER A 85 -11.04 -4.61 -13.95
N ASP A 86 -11.05 -5.93 -13.98
CA ASP A 86 -12.25 -6.73 -13.73
C ASP A 86 -12.79 -6.53 -12.31
N PHE A 87 -11.90 -6.19 -11.38
CA PHE A 87 -12.28 -5.93 -9.98
C PHE A 87 -12.99 -4.59 -9.84
N LEU A 88 -12.63 -3.61 -10.67
CA LEU A 88 -13.19 -2.25 -10.62
C LEU A 88 -14.53 -2.12 -11.35
N TRP A 89 -14.72 -2.89 -12.41
CA TRP A 89 -15.90 -2.75 -13.27
C TRP A 89 -16.97 -3.85 -13.06
#